data_675421cbf60d605318f619d902abd5f7
#
_entry.id   675421cbf60d605318f619d902abd5f7
#
_cell.length_a   1.000
_cell.length_b   1.000
_cell.length_c   1.000
_cell.angle_alpha   90.00
_cell.angle_beta   90.00
_cell.angle_gamma   90.00
#
_symmetry.space_group_name_H-M   'P 1'
#
loop_
_entity.id
_entity.type
_entity.pdbx_description
1 polymer ?
#
loop_
_entity_poly.entity_id
_entity_poly.type
_entity_poly.pdbx_seq_one_letter_code
_entity_poly.pdbx_strand_id
1 'polypeptide(L)'
;MGQITMRERMLAVIKGDPVDRVPFVQYDGLAAPNEEIWDLVGRANMGILRWTMPFRREHPNCRQRSEPIEKDGLRGTHTVIETPRGTMQERRYFEPTYNSGWTDEHFVKTATDL
;
A
#
# COMPACT_ATOMS: atom_id res chain seq x y z
N MET A 1 -16.32 -16.74 30.47
CA MET A 1 -15.92 -15.60 29.62
C MET A 1 -15.96 -16.06 28.18
N GLY A 2 -16.72 -15.37 27.35
CA GLY A 2 -16.71 -15.63 25.89
C GLY A 2 -15.34 -15.32 25.29
N GLN A 3 -14.94 -16.09 24.30
CA GLN A 3 -13.70 -15.87 23.58
C GLN A 3 -13.83 -14.55 22.79
N ILE A 4 -12.98 -13.56 23.09
CA ILE A 4 -12.97 -12.28 22.38
C ILE A 4 -12.42 -12.48 20.97
N THR A 5 -13.04 -11.81 20.01
CA THR A 5 -12.59 -11.84 18.62
C THR A 5 -11.25 -11.11 18.43
N MET A 6 -10.56 -11.38 17.34
CA MET A 6 -9.31 -10.67 17.02
C MET A 6 -9.52 -9.14 16.92
N ARG A 7 -10.65 -8.71 16.33
CA ARG A 7 -10.99 -7.29 16.24
C ARG A 7 -11.18 -6.64 17.62
N GLU A 8 -11.91 -7.28 18.50
CA GLU A 8 -12.13 -6.78 19.87
C GLU A 8 -10.80 -6.70 20.63
N ARG A 9 -9.94 -7.71 20.49
CA ARG A 9 -8.61 -7.73 21.09
C ARG A 9 -7.73 -6.58 20.58
N MET A 10 -7.70 -6.32 19.26
CA MET A 10 -6.97 -5.20 18.68
C MET A 10 -7.50 -3.86 19.21
N LEU A 11 -8.81 -3.68 19.28
CA LEU A 11 -9.42 -2.46 19.80
C LEU A 11 -9.14 -2.26 21.30
N ALA A 12 -9.12 -3.32 22.09
CA ALA A 12 -8.77 -3.27 23.50
C ALA A 12 -7.33 -2.78 23.70
N VAL A 13 -6.37 -3.33 22.93
CA VAL A 13 -4.97 -2.87 22.99
C VAL A 13 -4.85 -1.38 22.64
N ILE A 14 -5.54 -0.90 21.60
CA ILE A 14 -5.54 0.51 21.20
C ILE A 14 -6.08 1.41 22.31
N LYS A 15 -7.07 0.94 23.05
CA LYS A 15 -7.70 1.66 24.18
C LYS A 15 -6.93 1.56 25.49
N GLY A 16 -5.95 0.65 25.58
CA GLY A 16 -5.25 0.32 26.83
C GLY A 16 -6.04 -0.59 27.76
N ASP A 17 -7.07 -1.28 27.25
CA ASP A 17 -7.87 -2.23 28.00
C ASP A 17 -7.14 -3.58 28.16
N PRO A 18 -7.42 -4.35 29.22
CA PRO A 18 -6.87 -5.69 29.39
C PRO A 18 -7.27 -6.64 28.26
N VAL A 19 -6.33 -7.48 27.84
CA VAL A 19 -6.55 -8.51 26.82
C VAL A 19 -6.13 -9.88 27.32
N ASP A 20 -6.72 -10.94 26.76
CA ASP A 20 -6.38 -12.32 27.08
C ASP A 20 -4.99 -12.73 26.57
N ARG A 21 -4.57 -12.13 25.46
CA ARG A 21 -3.24 -12.33 24.84
C ARG A 21 -2.92 -11.16 23.90
N VAL A 22 -1.64 -10.93 23.66
CA VAL A 22 -1.18 -9.92 22.67
C VAL A 22 -1.64 -10.34 21.28
N PRO A 23 -2.35 -9.46 20.52
CA PRO A 23 -2.75 -9.76 19.17
C PRO A 23 -1.54 -9.75 18.23
N PHE A 24 -1.41 -10.77 17.38
CA PHE A 24 -0.50 -10.74 16.25
C PHE A 24 -1.19 -10.05 15.08
N VAL A 25 -0.59 -8.96 14.57
CA VAL A 25 -1.23 -8.09 13.58
C VAL A 25 -0.26 -7.80 12.44
N GLN A 26 -0.77 -7.84 11.22
CA GLN A 26 -0.04 -7.52 10.00
C GLN A 26 -0.77 -6.41 9.23
N TYR A 27 -0.03 -5.56 8.55
CA TYR A 27 -0.62 -4.62 7.59
C TYR A 27 -1.04 -5.34 6.32
N ASP A 28 -2.21 -4.96 5.80
CA ASP A 28 -2.64 -5.35 4.46
C ASP A 28 -1.69 -4.71 3.43
N GLY A 29 -1.12 -5.53 2.55
CA GLY A 29 -0.18 -5.07 1.52
C GLY A 29 1.28 -4.95 1.97
N LEU A 30 1.65 -5.34 3.19
CA LEU A 30 3.04 -5.63 3.48
C LEU A 30 3.51 -6.84 2.66
N ALA A 31 4.73 -6.66 2.14
CA ALA A 31 5.51 -7.54 1.30
C ALA A 31 5.06 -9.00 1.29
N ALA A 32 4.83 -9.53 0.12
CA ALA A 32 4.51 -10.89 -0.26
C ALA A 32 3.44 -11.59 0.62
N PRO A 33 2.39 -12.14 0.04
CA PRO A 33 1.46 -12.97 0.77
C PRO A 33 2.23 -14.10 1.46
N ASN A 34 2.27 -14.07 2.78
CA ASN A 34 2.96 -15.07 3.57
C ASN A 34 1.95 -16.13 3.99
N GLU A 35 1.52 -16.95 3.04
CA GLU A 35 0.54 -18.01 3.26
C GLU A 35 1.04 -19.01 4.32
N GLU A 36 2.34 -19.28 4.39
CA GLU A 36 2.92 -20.17 5.41
C GLU A 36 2.68 -19.66 6.83
N ILE A 37 2.80 -18.36 7.07
CA ILE A 37 2.48 -17.78 8.38
C ILE A 37 0.99 -17.86 8.65
N TRP A 38 0.13 -17.64 7.68
CA TRP A 38 -1.32 -17.77 7.82
C TRP A 38 -1.71 -19.20 8.19
N ASP A 39 -1.08 -20.18 7.59
CA ASP A 39 -1.32 -21.60 7.86
C ASP A 39 -0.77 -22.00 9.23
N LEU A 40 0.41 -21.52 9.59
CA LEU A 40 1.06 -21.81 10.86
C LEU A 40 0.32 -21.21 12.06
N VAL A 41 -0.06 -19.94 11.97
CA VAL A 41 -0.70 -19.20 13.07
C VAL A 41 -2.22 -19.42 13.09
N GLY A 42 -2.79 -19.74 11.95
CA GLY A 42 -4.23 -19.81 11.71
C GLY A 42 -4.84 -18.43 11.44
N ARG A 43 -5.65 -18.35 10.40
CA ARG A 43 -6.25 -17.08 9.93
C ARG A 43 -7.08 -16.36 10.99
N ALA A 44 -7.74 -17.12 11.88
CA ALA A 44 -8.53 -16.56 12.99
C ALA A 44 -7.66 -15.94 14.09
N ASN A 45 -6.37 -16.27 14.14
CA ASN A 45 -5.43 -15.79 15.13
C ASN A 45 -4.60 -14.59 14.68
N MET A 46 -4.76 -14.17 13.43
CA MET A 46 -4.08 -12.99 12.87
C MET A 46 -5.04 -11.84 12.66
N GLY A 47 -4.64 -10.65 13.08
CA GLY A 47 -5.32 -9.40 12.76
C GLY A 47 -4.75 -8.78 11.49
N ILE A 48 -5.61 -8.12 10.72
CA ILE A 48 -5.19 -7.35 9.55
C ILE A 48 -5.56 -5.89 9.76
N LEU A 49 -4.56 -5.02 9.68
CA LEU A 49 -4.74 -3.58 9.58
C LEU A 49 -4.81 -3.19 8.11
N ARG A 50 -5.93 -2.63 7.73
CA ARG A 50 -6.15 -2.12 6.37
C ARG A 50 -6.07 -0.61 6.36
N TRP A 51 -5.29 -0.11 5.43
CA TRP A 51 -5.28 1.31 5.13
C TRP A 51 -6.48 1.66 4.26
N THR A 52 -7.16 2.72 4.63
CA THR A 52 -8.19 3.33 3.81
C THR A 52 -7.98 4.83 3.76
N MET A 53 -8.26 5.40 2.60
CA MET A 53 -8.24 6.87 2.46
C MET A 53 -9.58 7.41 2.95
N PRO A 54 -9.59 8.28 3.98
CA PRO A 54 -10.83 8.87 4.49
C PRO A 54 -11.39 9.97 3.59
N PHE A 55 -10.71 10.28 2.50
CA PHE A 55 -11.09 11.32 1.55
C PHE A 55 -10.85 10.86 0.11
N ARG A 56 -11.59 11.44 -0.80
CA ARG A 56 -11.39 11.31 -2.25
C ARG A 56 -10.66 12.55 -2.76
N ARG A 57 -9.63 12.33 -3.58
CA ARG A 57 -8.95 13.41 -4.30
C ARG A 57 -9.58 13.58 -5.67
N GLU A 58 -9.85 14.81 -6.03
CA GLU A 58 -10.31 15.18 -7.37
C GLU A 58 -9.37 16.22 -7.95
N HIS A 59 -8.99 16.02 -9.20
CA HIS A 59 -8.10 16.92 -9.93
C HIS A 59 -8.78 17.31 -11.25
N PRO A 60 -9.83 18.15 -11.21
CA PRO A 60 -10.68 18.41 -12.37
C PRO A 60 -9.93 19.05 -13.57
N ASN A 61 -8.82 19.72 -13.29
CA ASN A 61 -8.00 20.38 -14.32
C ASN A 61 -6.77 19.57 -14.71
N CYS A 62 -6.66 18.33 -14.27
CA CYS A 62 -5.54 17.45 -14.59
C CYS A 62 -6.05 16.21 -15.32
N ARG A 63 -5.35 15.80 -16.34
CA ARG A 63 -5.60 14.57 -17.07
C ARG A 63 -4.44 13.60 -16.85
N GLN A 64 -4.74 12.46 -16.24
CA GLN A 64 -3.76 11.42 -16.04
C GLN A 64 -3.98 10.28 -17.01
N ARG A 65 -2.89 9.79 -17.58
CA ARG A 65 -2.83 8.54 -18.34
C ARG A 65 -1.67 7.70 -17.85
N SER A 66 -1.83 6.39 -17.90
CA SER A 66 -0.78 5.44 -17.53
C SER A 66 -0.72 4.34 -18.56
N GLU A 67 0.48 3.93 -18.92
CA GLU A 67 0.74 2.84 -19.85
C GLU A 67 1.75 1.86 -19.24
N PRO A 68 1.62 0.56 -19.53
CA PRO A 68 2.61 -0.42 -19.08
C PRO A 68 3.91 -0.24 -19.85
N ILE A 69 5.01 -0.39 -19.15
CA ILE A 69 6.37 -0.40 -19.71
C ILE A 69 7.15 -1.61 -19.19
N GLU A 70 8.24 -1.93 -19.86
CA GLU A 70 9.16 -2.97 -19.46
C GLU A 70 10.60 -2.49 -19.62
N LYS A 71 11.47 -2.84 -18.66
CA LYS A 71 12.90 -2.57 -18.70
C LYS A 71 13.63 -3.71 -18.00
N ASP A 72 14.59 -4.30 -18.67
CA ASP A 72 15.44 -5.39 -18.13
C ASP A 72 14.62 -6.57 -17.56
N GLY A 73 13.48 -6.91 -18.20
CA GLY A 73 12.57 -7.96 -17.78
C GLY A 73 11.65 -7.59 -16.61
N LEU A 74 11.74 -6.36 -16.11
CA LEU A 74 10.89 -5.86 -15.04
C LEU A 74 9.73 -5.05 -15.60
N ARG A 75 8.54 -5.36 -15.13
CA ARG A 75 7.32 -4.63 -15.50
C ARG A 75 7.25 -3.32 -14.74
N GLY A 76 6.75 -2.31 -15.41
CA GLY A 76 6.59 -1.00 -14.83
C GLY A 76 5.38 -0.25 -15.38
N THR A 77 5.25 0.98 -14.96
CA THR A 77 4.21 1.91 -15.41
C THR A 77 4.84 3.25 -15.71
N HIS A 78 4.54 3.78 -16.89
CA HIS A 78 4.80 5.15 -17.26
C HIS A 78 3.51 5.95 -17.06
N THR A 79 3.55 6.93 -16.18
CA THR A 79 2.41 7.79 -15.87
C THR A 79 2.70 9.21 -16.33
N VAL A 80 1.77 9.79 -17.06
CA VAL A 80 1.81 11.17 -17.53
C VAL A 80 0.64 11.93 -16.95
N ILE A 81 0.90 13.11 -16.39
CA ILE A 81 -0.10 14.02 -15.85
C ILE A 81 -0.01 15.33 -16.63
N GLU A 82 -1.08 15.65 -17.34
CA GLU A 82 -1.26 16.93 -18.02
C GLU A 82 -1.94 17.90 -17.07
N THR A 83 -1.35 19.04 -16.85
CA THR A 83 -1.86 20.11 -16.01
C THR A 83 -1.97 21.42 -16.79
N PRO A 84 -2.71 22.43 -16.33
CA PRO A 84 -2.74 23.75 -16.97
C PRO A 84 -1.38 24.45 -17.06
N ARG A 85 -0.39 24.01 -16.29
CA ARG A 85 0.96 24.59 -16.28
C ARG A 85 1.99 23.76 -17.06
N GLY A 86 1.64 22.57 -17.49
CA GLY A 86 2.56 21.70 -18.23
C GLY A 86 2.30 20.22 -17.98
N THR A 87 3.21 19.40 -18.47
CA THR A 87 3.12 17.96 -18.41
C THR A 87 4.22 17.41 -17.50
N MET A 88 3.84 16.55 -16.59
CA MET A 88 4.77 15.82 -15.73
C MET A 88 4.67 14.33 -16.02
N GLN A 89 5.76 13.61 -15.84
CA GLN A 89 5.79 12.17 -16.06
C GLN A 89 6.62 11.45 -15.00
N GLU A 90 6.21 10.21 -14.73
CA GLU A 90 6.88 9.30 -13.81
C GLU A 90 7.04 7.94 -14.47
N ARG A 91 8.18 7.28 -14.23
CA ARG A 91 8.40 5.87 -14.56
C ARG A 91 8.69 5.09 -13.31
N ARG A 92 7.89 4.08 -13.06
CA ARG A 92 8.00 3.23 -11.88
C ARG A 92 8.06 1.78 -12.31
N TYR A 93 8.98 1.02 -11.73
CA TYR A 93 9.14 -0.41 -11.97
C TYR A 93 8.82 -1.20 -10.71
N PHE A 94 8.44 -2.45 -10.89
CA PHE A 94 8.01 -3.33 -9.83
C PHE A 94 8.83 -4.62 -9.82
N GLU A 95 9.36 -4.96 -8.65
CA GLU A 95 10.07 -6.21 -8.39
C GLU A 95 9.15 -7.18 -7.64
N PRO A 96 8.64 -8.23 -8.29
CA PRO A 96 7.64 -9.12 -7.69
C PRO A 96 8.19 -9.96 -6.55
N THR A 97 9.49 -10.29 -6.55
CA THR A 97 10.11 -11.12 -5.52
C THR A 97 10.00 -10.50 -4.14
N TYR A 98 10.18 -9.19 -4.05
CA TYR A 98 10.09 -8.43 -2.80
C TYR A 98 8.80 -7.64 -2.65
N ASN A 99 7.87 -7.79 -3.58
CA ASN A 99 6.64 -6.97 -3.64
C ASN A 99 6.94 -5.47 -3.49
N SER A 100 7.97 -5.01 -4.15
CA SER A 100 8.53 -3.68 -3.98
C SER A 100 8.62 -2.97 -5.34
N GLY A 101 8.59 -1.66 -5.32
CA GLY A 101 8.71 -0.86 -6.52
C GLY A 101 9.64 0.32 -6.29
N TRP A 102 10.32 0.74 -7.35
CA TRP A 102 11.12 1.95 -7.33
C TRP A 102 10.75 2.87 -8.47
N THR A 103 11.02 4.15 -8.28
CA THR A 103 10.80 5.18 -9.28
C THR A 103 12.12 5.49 -9.97
N ASP A 104 12.18 5.24 -11.28
CA ASP A 104 13.32 5.51 -12.14
C ASP A 104 13.33 6.98 -12.61
N GLU A 105 12.13 7.51 -12.86
CA GLU A 105 11.92 8.90 -13.23
C GLU A 105 10.80 9.50 -12.39
N HIS A 106 11.09 10.54 -11.63
CA HIS A 106 10.11 11.21 -10.75
C HIS A 106 9.34 12.30 -11.49
N PHE A 107 8.11 12.58 -11.06
CA PHE A 107 7.30 13.70 -11.57
C PHE A 107 8.01 15.05 -11.41
N VAL A 108 8.61 15.27 -10.25
CA VAL A 108 9.35 16.50 -9.94
C VAL A 108 10.85 16.22 -10.13
N LYS A 109 11.49 16.92 -11.07
CA LYS A 109 12.91 16.79 -11.41
C LYS A 109 13.73 18.00 -10.97
N THR A 110 13.08 19.15 -10.99
CA THR A 110 13.70 20.42 -10.64
C THR A 110 12.76 21.28 -9.79
N ALA A 111 13.29 22.31 -9.17
CA ALA A 111 12.48 23.24 -8.38
C ALA A 111 11.45 24.02 -9.23
N THR A 112 11.62 24.04 -10.54
CA THR A 112 10.68 24.70 -11.46
C THR A 112 9.49 23.84 -11.84
N ASP A 113 9.49 22.55 -11.46
CA ASP A 113 8.37 21.64 -11.71
C ASP A 113 7.27 21.77 -10.63
N LEU A 114 7.52 22.56 -9.58
CA LEU A 114 6.59 22.86 -8.49
C LEU A 114 5.77 24.14 -8.80
#